data_dac8f97443dca4aae5f2bb492dae7e1f
#
_entry.id   dac8f97443dca4aae5f2bb492dae7e1f
#
_cell.length_a   1.000
_cell.length_b   1.000
_cell.length_c   1.000
_cell.angle_alpha   90.00
_cell.angle_beta   90.00
_cell.angle_gamma   90.00
#
_symmetry.space_group_name_H-M   'P 1'
#
loop_
_entity.id
_entity.type
_entity.pdbx_description
1 polymer ?
#
loop_
_entity_poly.entity_id
_entity_poly.type
_entity_poly.pdbx_seq_one_letter_code
_entity_poly.pdbx_strand_id
1 'polypeptide(L)'
;MNFLVTGGAGFIGSHVCERLLGMGHSVWTFDDLNPFYDPAIKQRALATLQSLGKPFTFVHGDLTDRAALDGLFGSVKFDQVIHLAARAGVRPSLQEPALYQRVNVEGTVNLLEAARLSGVKKVTIASSSSVYGVNAKVPFSEEDPIFSAISPYAASKLA
;
A
#
# COMPACT_ATOMS: atom_id res chain seq x y z
N MET A 1 -6.34 -15.06 11.26
CA MET A 1 -6.43 -14.68 9.83
C MET A 1 -5.05 -14.25 9.35
N ASN A 2 -4.76 -14.50 8.08
CA ASN A 2 -3.52 -14.10 7.41
C ASN A 2 -3.75 -12.79 6.64
N PHE A 3 -3.07 -11.73 7.04
CA PHE A 3 -3.15 -10.43 6.38
C PHE A 3 -1.88 -10.14 5.57
N LEU A 4 -2.04 -9.65 4.36
CA LEU A 4 -0.97 -8.97 3.63
C LEU A 4 -1.14 -7.45 3.78
N VAL A 5 -0.10 -6.77 4.25
CA VAL A 5 -0.05 -5.30 4.30
C VAL A 5 1.06 -4.84 3.38
N THR A 6 0.73 -4.26 2.23
CA THR A 6 1.74 -3.65 1.37
C THR A 6 2.11 -2.26 1.89
N GLY A 7 3.37 -1.88 1.80
CA GLY A 7 3.85 -0.65 2.42
C GLY A 7 3.92 -0.73 3.96
N GLY A 8 4.01 -1.94 4.51
CA GLY A 8 3.96 -2.16 5.96
C GLY A 8 5.20 -1.70 6.71
N ALA A 9 6.31 -1.41 6.04
CA ALA A 9 7.48 -0.78 6.64
C ALA A 9 7.34 0.75 6.76
N GLY A 10 6.33 1.34 6.10
CA GLY A 10 6.03 2.76 6.15
C GLY A 10 5.33 3.19 7.44
N PHE A 11 5.10 4.50 7.61
CA PHE A 11 4.51 5.08 8.82
C PHE A 11 3.14 4.49 9.15
N ILE A 12 2.17 4.62 8.23
CA ILE A 12 0.82 4.08 8.47
C ILE A 12 0.84 2.55 8.53
N GLY A 13 1.58 1.93 7.60
CA GLY A 13 1.63 0.48 7.47
C GLY A 13 2.17 -0.22 8.71
N SER A 14 3.21 0.30 9.35
CA SER A 14 3.78 -0.28 10.57
C SER A 14 2.79 -0.28 11.74
N HIS A 15 2.04 0.80 11.92
CA HIS A 15 1.00 0.87 12.96
C HIS A 15 -0.18 -0.07 12.66
N VAL A 16 -0.56 -0.23 11.38
CA VAL A 16 -1.57 -1.22 10.98
C VAL A 16 -1.09 -2.64 11.28
N CYS A 17 0.17 -2.97 10.93
CA CYS A 17 0.76 -4.27 11.25
C CYS A 17 0.77 -4.53 12.76
N GLU A 18 1.23 -3.57 13.55
CA GLU A 18 1.25 -3.67 15.02
C GLU A 18 -0.16 -3.94 15.58
N ARG A 19 -1.16 -3.20 15.11
CA ARG A 19 -2.55 -3.38 15.53
C ARG A 19 -3.09 -4.76 15.19
N LEU A 20 -2.86 -5.24 13.96
CA LEU A 20 -3.30 -6.58 13.52
C LEU A 20 -2.63 -7.69 14.34
N LEU A 21 -1.32 -7.58 14.58
CA LEU A 21 -0.58 -8.49 15.46
C LEU A 21 -1.11 -8.46 16.90
N GLY A 22 -1.46 -7.27 17.39
CA GLY A 22 -2.10 -7.08 18.70
C GLY A 22 -3.45 -7.80 18.83
N MET A 23 -4.18 -7.92 17.73
CA MET A 23 -5.46 -8.64 17.61
C MET A 23 -5.29 -10.17 17.43
N GLY A 24 -4.06 -10.69 17.39
CA GLY A 24 -3.78 -12.12 17.24
C GLY A 24 -3.81 -12.63 15.81
N HIS A 25 -3.65 -11.76 14.83
CA HIS A 25 -3.54 -12.14 13.41
C HIS A 25 -2.09 -12.43 13.00
N SER A 26 -1.92 -13.21 11.93
CA SER A 26 -0.63 -13.36 11.27
C SER A 26 -0.51 -12.27 10.18
N VAL A 27 0.62 -11.59 10.14
CA VAL A 27 0.83 -10.45 9.24
C VAL A 27 2.07 -10.65 8.38
N TRP A 28 1.89 -10.53 7.10
CA TRP A 28 2.96 -10.38 6.10
C TRP A 28 2.99 -8.93 5.64
N THR A 29 4.19 -8.36 5.55
CA THR A 29 4.34 -7.05 4.91
C THR A 29 5.22 -7.17 3.67
N PHE A 30 4.80 -6.49 2.59
CA PHE A 30 5.50 -6.40 1.32
C PHE A 30 5.88 -4.93 1.09
N ASP A 31 7.19 -4.63 1.03
CA ASP A 31 7.72 -3.25 0.92
C ASP A 31 9.05 -3.25 0.19
N ASP A 32 9.28 -2.28 -0.69
CA ASP A 32 10.50 -2.11 -1.47
C ASP A 32 11.63 -1.40 -0.70
N LEU A 33 11.35 -0.96 0.52
CA LEU A 33 12.22 -0.12 1.36
C LEU A 33 12.75 1.12 0.64
N ASN A 34 11.95 1.65 -0.28
CA ASN A 34 12.33 2.77 -1.11
C ASN A 34 12.89 3.96 -0.29
N PRO A 35 13.99 4.58 -0.74
CA PRO A 35 14.65 5.69 -0.06
C PRO A 35 13.96 7.05 -0.28
N PHE A 36 12.63 7.09 -0.44
CA PHE A 36 11.88 8.34 -0.52
C PHE A 36 12.07 9.21 0.73
N TYR A 37 12.29 8.59 1.87
CA TYR A 37 12.80 9.17 3.11
C TYR A 37 13.82 8.19 3.71
N ASP A 38 14.52 8.59 4.78
CA ASP A 38 15.60 7.79 5.39
C ASP A 38 15.18 6.33 5.63
N PRO A 39 15.79 5.35 4.94
CA PRO A 39 15.45 3.93 5.08
C PRO A 39 15.65 3.39 6.50
N ALA A 40 16.48 4.02 7.32
CA ALA A 40 16.65 3.63 8.71
C ALA A 40 15.36 3.72 9.52
N ILE A 41 14.43 4.60 9.14
CA ILE A 41 13.10 4.70 9.76
C ILE A 41 12.29 3.43 9.49
N LYS A 42 12.28 2.97 8.24
CA LYS A 42 11.59 1.73 7.84
C LYS A 42 12.22 0.50 8.53
N GLN A 43 13.54 0.44 8.59
CA GLN A 43 14.25 -0.65 9.25
C GLN A 43 13.94 -0.71 10.75
N ARG A 44 13.88 0.43 11.44
CA ARG A 44 13.45 0.50 12.85
C ARG A 44 12.00 0.02 13.04
N ALA A 45 11.09 0.42 12.16
CA ALA A 45 9.71 -0.05 12.21
C ALA A 45 9.63 -1.58 12.07
N LEU A 46 10.35 -2.17 11.12
CA LEU A 46 10.42 -3.62 10.95
C LEU A 46 11.01 -4.32 12.18
N ALA A 47 12.12 -3.79 12.72
CA ALA A 47 12.73 -4.34 13.93
C ALA A 47 11.76 -4.32 15.13
N THR A 48 10.99 -3.24 15.28
CA THR A 48 9.95 -3.15 16.31
C THR A 48 8.89 -4.22 16.12
N LEU A 49 8.35 -4.40 14.91
CA LEU A 49 7.34 -5.42 14.62
C LEU A 49 7.87 -6.84 14.87
N GLN A 50 9.11 -7.12 14.49
CA GLN A 50 9.76 -8.42 14.74
C GLN A 50 9.96 -8.69 16.23
N SER A 51 10.30 -7.65 17.02
CA SER A 51 10.53 -7.78 18.47
C SER A 51 9.27 -8.11 19.28
N LEU A 52 8.08 -7.97 18.68
CA LEU A 52 6.81 -8.32 19.34
C LEU A 52 6.67 -9.82 19.59
N GLY A 53 7.51 -10.69 19.01
CA GLY A 53 7.43 -12.15 19.16
C GLY A 53 6.11 -12.74 18.63
N LYS A 54 5.47 -12.06 17.67
CA LYS A 54 4.19 -12.44 17.05
C LYS A 54 4.40 -12.93 15.62
N PRO A 55 3.41 -13.61 15.00
CA PRO A 55 3.54 -14.13 13.64
C PRO A 55 3.59 -12.98 12.61
N PHE A 56 4.78 -12.41 12.45
CA PHE A 56 5.11 -11.34 11.52
C PHE A 56 6.18 -11.80 10.54
N THR A 57 5.95 -11.54 9.25
CA THR A 57 6.89 -11.85 8.16
C THR A 57 7.09 -10.61 7.28
N PHE A 58 8.34 -10.20 7.10
CA PHE A 58 8.72 -9.18 6.12
C PHE A 58 9.14 -9.84 4.81
N VAL A 59 8.58 -9.38 3.71
CA VAL A 59 8.93 -9.75 2.34
C VAL A 59 9.39 -8.50 1.62
N HIS A 60 10.66 -8.46 1.22
CA HIS A 60 11.21 -7.39 0.40
C HIS A 60 10.76 -7.58 -1.05
N GLY A 61 10.13 -6.56 -1.67
CA GLY A 61 9.72 -6.62 -3.06
C GLY A 61 9.04 -5.36 -3.55
N ASP A 62 9.00 -5.21 -4.88
CA ASP A 62 8.38 -4.10 -5.59
C ASP A 62 7.04 -4.56 -6.19
N LEU A 63 5.99 -3.74 -6.06
CA LEU A 63 4.68 -4.01 -6.66
C LEU A 63 4.71 -4.11 -8.20
N THR A 64 5.70 -3.50 -8.82
CA THR A 64 5.89 -3.59 -10.27
C THR A 64 6.50 -4.92 -10.72
N ASP A 65 7.03 -5.70 -9.79
CA ASP A 65 7.49 -7.07 -10.03
C ASP A 65 6.34 -8.07 -9.85
N ARG A 66 5.66 -8.37 -10.94
CA ARG A 66 4.55 -9.33 -10.97
C ARG A 66 4.96 -10.71 -10.48
N ALA A 67 6.15 -11.18 -10.84
CA ALA A 67 6.61 -12.51 -10.46
C ALA A 67 6.84 -12.64 -8.95
N ALA A 68 7.36 -11.57 -8.30
CA ALA A 68 7.50 -11.53 -6.85
C ALA A 68 6.13 -11.62 -6.13
N LEU A 69 5.11 -10.92 -6.65
CA LEU A 69 3.75 -11.01 -6.13
C LEU A 69 3.16 -12.41 -6.33
N ASP A 70 3.26 -12.99 -7.53
CA ASP A 70 2.74 -14.33 -7.82
C ASP A 70 3.41 -15.38 -6.92
N GLY A 71 4.72 -15.28 -6.68
CA GLY A 71 5.45 -16.13 -5.74
C GLY A 71 4.96 -16.00 -4.31
N LEU A 72 4.72 -14.78 -3.84
CA LEU A 72 4.19 -14.52 -2.49
C LEU A 72 2.78 -15.11 -2.32
N PHE A 73 1.87 -14.83 -3.26
CA PHE A 73 0.50 -15.34 -3.20
C PHE A 73 0.42 -16.85 -3.43
N GLY A 74 1.39 -17.44 -4.12
CA GLY A 74 1.52 -18.90 -4.26
C GLY A 74 2.01 -19.60 -3.00
N SER A 75 2.76 -18.90 -2.16
CA SER A 75 3.35 -19.47 -0.92
C SER A 75 2.45 -19.32 0.31
N VAL A 76 1.55 -18.34 0.33
CA VAL A 76 0.68 -18.02 1.46
C VAL A 76 -0.74 -17.76 1.00
N LYS A 77 -1.71 -18.38 1.68
CA LYS A 77 -3.12 -18.06 1.49
C LYS A 77 -3.51 -16.88 2.39
N PHE A 78 -3.73 -15.72 1.79
CA PHE A 78 -4.19 -14.53 2.50
C PHE A 78 -5.71 -14.47 2.60
N ASP A 79 -6.21 -14.09 3.77
CA ASP A 79 -7.64 -13.85 4.00
C ASP A 79 -8.03 -12.43 3.54
N GLN A 80 -7.13 -11.46 3.77
CA GLN A 80 -7.34 -10.06 3.41
C GLN A 80 -6.02 -9.38 3.00
N VAL A 81 -6.14 -8.38 2.12
CA VAL A 81 -5.04 -7.49 1.72
C VAL A 81 -5.37 -6.05 2.15
N ILE A 82 -4.41 -5.39 2.77
CA ILE A 82 -4.44 -3.95 3.07
C ILE A 82 -3.34 -3.29 2.25
N HIS A 83 -3.74 -2.54 1.23
CA HIS A 83 -2.84 -1.96 0.25
C HIS A 83 -2.55 -0.49 0.59
N LEU A 84 -1.36 -0.25 1.16
CA LEU A 84 -0.88 1.08 1.56
C LEU A 84 0.37 1.51 0.77
N ALA A 85 1.05 0.56 0.10
CA ALA A 85 2.22 0.87 -0.71
C ALA A 85 1.85 1.79 -1.86
N ALA A 86 2.54 2.91 -1.96
CA ALA A 86 2.40 3.87 -3.05
C ALA A 86 3.56 4.88 -3.02
N ARG A 87 3.82 5.51 -4.15
CA ARG A 87 4.53 6.79 -4.20
C ARG A 87 3.59 7.87 -3.72
N ALA A 88 3.94 8.53 -2.62
CA ALA A 88 3.13 9.58 -2.01
C ALA A 88 3.60 10.97 -2.42
N GLY A 89 2.69 11.96 -2.34
CA GLY A 89 3.01 13.37 -2.50
C GLY A 89 2.68 13.95 -3.87
N VAL A 90 1.96 15.07 -3.84
CA VAL A 90 1.55 15.81 -5.05
C VAL A 90 2.76 16.44 -5.74
N ARG A 91 3.62 17.16 -4.98
CA ARG A 91 4.76 17.88 -5.58
C ARG A 91 5.77 16.95 -6.28
N PRO A 92 6.25 15.85 -5.66
CA PRO A 92 7.13 14.93 -6.35
C PRO A 92 6.49 14.29 -7.60
N SER A 93 5.18 14.08 -7.60
CA SER A 93 4.49 13.49 -8.76
C SER A 93 4.54 14.37 -10.01
N LEU A 94 4.69 15.68 -9.85
CA LEU A 94 4.86 16.61 -10.98
C LEU A 94 6.24 16.46 -11.63
N GLN A 95 7.24 16.00 -10.88
CA GLN A 95 8.61 15.80 -11.38
C GLN A 95 8.78 14.42 -12.02
N GLU A 96 8.10 13.39 -11.49
CA GLU A 96 8.25 12.00 -11.93
C GLU A 96 6.89 11.32 -12.23
N PRO A 97 6.03 11.91 -13.10
CA PRO A 97 4.67 11.42 -13.31
C PRO A 97 4.62 9.95 -13.77
N ALA A 98 5.54 9.52 -14.62
CA ALA A 98 5.63 8.15 -15.10
C ALA A 98 5.91 7.14 -13.96
N LEU A 99 6.74 7.51 -12.99
CA LEU A 99 7.00 6.68 -11.82
C LEU A 99 5.74 6.47 -10.98
N TYR A 100 4.94 7.53 -10.81
CA TYR A 100 3.67 7.43 -10.06
C TYR A 100 2.65 6.54 -10.77
N GLN A 101 2.54 6.62 -12.11
CA GLN A 101 1.68 5.71 -12.88
C GLN A 101 2.15 4.27 -12.75
N ARG A 102 3.43 4.02 -12.92
CA ARG A 102 3.98 2.67 -12.83
C ARG A 102 3.77 2.06 -11.44
N VAL A 103 4.14 2.76 -10.37
CA VAL A 103 4.06 2.19 -9.01
C VAL A 103 2.61 2.15 -8.51
N ASN A 104 1.87 3.26 -8.62
CA ASN A 104 0.55 3.36 -7.99
C ASN A 104 -0.56 2.72 -8.81
N VAL A 105 -0.46 2.71 -10.15
CA VAL A 105 -1.50 2.13 -11.01
C VAL A 105 -1.11 0.72 -11.43
N GLU A 106 -0.01 0.55 -12.17
CA GLU A 106 0.43 -0.78 -12.62
C GLU A 106 0.71 -1.71 -11.43
N GLY A 107 1.42 -1.23 -10.40
CA GLY A 107 1.68 -2.01 -9.19
C GLY A 107 0.40 -2.42 -8.46
N THR A 108 -0.61 -1.53 -8.39
CA THR A 108 -1.92 -1.88 -7.82
C THR A 108 -2.65 -2.92 -8.67
N VAL A 109 -2.63 -2.80 -10.00
CA VAL A 109 -3.22 -3.80 -10.91
C VAL A 109 -2.55 -5.16 -10.71
N ASN A 110 -1.22 -5.22 -10.64
CA ASN A 110 -0.48 -6.45 -10.38
C ASN A 110 -0.90 -7.12 -9.07
N LEU A 111 -1.02 -6.33 -8.00
CA LEU A 111 -1.47 -6.81 -6.68
C LEU A 111 -2.90 -7.34 -6.73
N LEU A 112 -3.83 -6.58 -7.34
CA LEU A 112 -5.24 -6.96 -7.43
C LEU A 112 -5.42 -8.24 -8.25
N GLU A 113 -4.67 -8.40 -9.32
CA GLU A 113 -4.73 -9.61 -10.16
C GLU A 113 -4.15 -10.83 -9.42
N ALA A 114 -3.03 -10.68 -8.69
CA ALA A 114 -2.50 -11.74 -7.86
C ALA A 114 -3.48 -12.14 -6.75
N ALA A 115 -4.11 -11.16 -6.09
CA ALA A 115 -5.12 -11.39 -5.06
C ALA A 115 -6.37 -12.10 -5.63
N ARG A 116 -6.84 -11.67 -6.82
CA ARG A 116 -7.98 -12.28 -7.51
C ARG A 116 -7.72 -13.76 -7.85
N LEU A 117 -6.57 -14.04 -8.44
CA LEU A 117 -6.19 -15.42 -8.84
C LEU A 117 -6.01 -16.34 -7.63
N SER A 118 -5.57 -15.79 -6.49
CA SER A 118 -5.41 -16.54 -5.24
C SER A 118 -6.68 -16.65 -4.39
N GLY A 119 -7.79 -16.06 -4.87
CA GLY A 119 -9.10 -16.14 -4.21
C GLY A 119 -9.25 -15.26 -2.97
N VAL A 120 -8.44 -14.22 -2.82
CA VAL A 120 -8.62 -13.21 -1.77
C VAL A 120 -9.93 -12.47 -1.98
N LYS A 121 -10.77 -12.40 -0.95
CA LYS A 121 -12.14 -11.85 -1.06
C LYS A 121 -12.25 -10.40 -0.62
N LYS A 122 -11.27 -9.89 0.12
CA LYS A 122 -11.31 -8.52 0.65
C LYS A 122 -9.97 -7.83 0.47
N VAL A 123 -10.00 -6.72 -0.26
CA VAL A 123 -8.87 -5.81 -0.44
C VAL A 123 -9.31 -4.42 0.02
N THR A 124 -8.53 -3.82 0.91
CA THR A 124 -8.71 -2.42 1.35
C THR A 124 -7.57 -1.60 0.76
N ILE A 125 -7.88 -0.54 0.03
CA ILE A 125 -6.90 0.30 -0.68
C ILE A 125 -6.92 1.71 -0.09
N ALA A 126 -5.74 2.25 0.21
CA ALA A 126 -5.63 3.63 0.66
C ALA A 126 -5.79 4.61 -0.52
N SER A 127 -6.82 5.41 -0.50
CA SER A 127 -7.01 6.55 -1.39
C SER A 127 -6.37 7.82 -0.80
N SER A 128 -6.79 9.00 -1.22
CA SER A 128 -6.28 10.29 -0.77
C SER A 128 -7.34 11.37 -0.95
N SER A 129 -7.38 12.36 -0.06
CA SER A 129 -8.20 13.56 -0.26
C SER A 129 -7.81 14.36 -1.52
N SER A 130 -6.62 14.13 -2.07
CA SER A 130 -6.21 14.72 -3.35
C SER A 130 -7.11 14.35 -4.53
N VAL A 131 -7.89 13.26 -4.42
CA VAL A 131 -8.85 12.85 -5.44
C VAL A 131 -9.99 13.86 -5.65
N TYR A 132 -10.31 14.65 -4.63
CA TYR A 132 -11.36 15.68 -4.71
C TYR A 132 -10.96 16.89 -5.57
N GLY A 133 -9.68 17.05 -5.88
CA GLY A 133 -9.20 18.10 -6.78
C GLY A 133 -9.54 19.51 -6.31
N VAL A 134 -10.10 20.32 -7.20
CA VAL A 134 -10.58 21.70 -6.92
C VAL A 134 -12.03 21.67 -6.43
N ASN A 135 -12.32 20.98 -5.35
CA ASN A 135 -13.64 21.02 -4.75
C ASN A 135 -13.74 22.24 -3.83
N ALA A 136 -14.75 23.12 -4.07
CA ALA A 136 -15.00 24.28 -3.25
C ALA A 136 -15.74 23.98 -1.94
N LYS A 137 -16.37 22.79 -1.84
CA LYS A 137 -17.08 22.36 -0.63
C LYS A 137 -16.10 21.88 0.42
N VAL A 138 -16.25 22.36 1.65
CA VAL A 138 -15.49 21.93 2.83
C VAL A 138 -16.46 21.74 4.00
N PRO A 139 -16.39 20.63 4.74
CA PRO A 139 -15.50 19.47 4.55
C PRO A 139 -15.88 18.63 3.32
N PHE A 140 -14.91 17.87 2.80
CA PHE A 140 -15.15 16.88 1.75
C PHE A 140 -16.04 15.74 2.27
N SER A 141 -16.83 15.15 1.39
CA SER A 141 -17.68 13.99 1.66
C SER A 141 -17.39 12.91 0.62
N GLU A 142 -17.52 11.65 1.01
CA GLU A 142 -17.39 10.51 0.09
C GLU A 142 -18.49 10.50 -0.99
N GLU A 143 -19.57 11.26 -0.78
CA GLU A 143 -20.64 11.46 -1.76
C GLU A 143 -20.34 12.60 -2.76
N ASP A 144 -19.29 13.39 -2.52
CA ASP A 144 -18.93 14.49 -3.40
C ASP A 144 -18.46 13.97 -4.75
N PRO A 145 -18.93 14.54 -5.86
CA PRO A 145 -18.51 14.12 -7.18
C PRO A 145 -17.02 14.46 -7.41
N ILE A 146 -16.30 13.53 -8.00
CA ILE A 146 -14.91 13.70 -8.38
C ILE A 146 -14.86 14.07 -9.86
N PHE A 147 -14.50 15.31 -10.18
CA PHE A 147 -14.52 15.82 -11.55
C PHE A 147 -13.15 15.77 -12.23
N SER A 148 -12.07 16.08 -11.52
CA SER A 148 -10.74 16.16 -12.12
C SER A 148 -9.63 15.99 -11.11
N ALA A 149 -8.64 15.17 -11.47
CA ALA A 149 -7.38 15.10 -10.76
C ALA A 149 -6.49 16.28 -11.16
N ILE A 150 -5.95 17.00 -10.17
CA ILE A 150 -5.08 18.18 -10.40
C ILE A 150 -3.59 17.85 -10.33
N SER A 151 -3.25 16.59 -10.20
CA SER A 151 -1.85 16.13 -10.19
C SER A 151 -1.75 14.67 -10.64
N PRO A 152 -0.56 14.23 -11.11
CA PRO A 152 -0.31 12.82 -11.41
C PRO A 152 -0.55 11.90 -10.20
N TYR A 153 -0.22 12.35 -8.98
CA TYR A 153 -0.54 11.61 -7.75
C TYR A 153 -2.05 11.44 -7.57
N ALA A 154 -2.81 12.52 -7.67
CA ALA A 154 -4.26 12.45 -7.56
C ALA A 154 -4.86 11.52 -8.63
N ALA A 155 -4.42 11.63 -9.89
CA ALA A 155 -4.84 10.75 -10.98
C ALA A 155 -4.54 9.28 -10.67
N SER A 156 -3.34 8.98 -10.14
CA SER A 156 -2.96 7.62 -9.77
C SER A 156 -3.74 7.04 -8.57
N LYS A 157 -4.39 7.90 -7.78
CA LYS A 157 -5.25 7.48 -6.65
C LYS A 157 -6.73 7.38 -7.04
N LEU A 158 -7.08 7.86 -8.23
CA LEU A 158 -8.41 7.72 -8.84
C LEU A 158 -8.51 6.48 -9.74
N ALA A 159 -7.38 6.08 -10.35
CA ALA A 159 -7.33 4.91 -11.22
C ALA A 159 -7.49 3.62 -10.43
#